data_f7c54dd3fb0e72873e9c89f2785678e6
#
_entry.id   f7c54dd3fb0e72873e9c89f2785678e6
#
_cell.length_a   1.000
_cell.length_b   1.000
_cell.length_c   1.000
_cell.angle_alpha   90.00
_cell.angle_beta   90.00
_cell.angle_gamma   90.00
#
_symmetry.space_group_name_H-M   'P 1'
#
loop_
_entity.id
_entity.type
_entity.pdbx_description
1 polymer ?
#
loop_
_entity_poly.entity_id
_entity_poly.type
_entity_poly.pdbx_seq_one_letter_code
_entity_poly.pdbx_strand_id
1 'polypeptide(L)'
;MDHEHLVELAEAHLWGHFTAINNNVDGMRILERGDGCYLWDTEGNRYFDGLAGLFLSQLGHGRTELAKAAGDQAAILGYFPIWTYGHPTAIELAAKLAELAPGDINRVFFTTGGSEAVESAWKLARQYFKLKGQPERTKVISRNLAYHGTTMGALSITGLESIKTMFEPLVPGAIKVPETNHYRCPMCQDEPHCSLHAADAIEEAILAEGPETIAAVFLEPVQNAGGCFEPPPGYFQRVREICDK
;
A
#
# COMPACT_ATOMS: atom_id res chain seq x y z
N MET A 1 -7.04 12.62 30.81
CA MET A 1 -6.80 14.04 30.43
C MET A 1 -8.12 14.61 30.00
N ASP A 2 -8.37 15.87 30.31
CA ASP A 2 -9.61 16.54 29.90
C ASP A 2 -9.64 16.72 28.37
N HIS A 3 -10.80 16.58 27.76
CA HIS A 3 -10.98 16.69 26.30
C HIS A 3 -10.49 18.07 25.80
N GLU A 4 -10.91 19.15 26.44
CA GLU A 4 -10.54 20.52 26.06
C GLU A 4 -9.02 20.72 26.05
N HIS A 5 -8.33 20.22 27.05
CA HIS A 5 -6.87 20.29 27.11
C HIS A 5 -6.18 19.47 26.00
N LEU A 6 -6.73 18.32 25.62
CA LEU A 6 -6.21 17.54 24.49
C LEU A 6 -6.43 18.25 23.16
N VAL A 7 -7.55 18.94 22.98
CA VAL A 7 -7.81 19.76 21.80
C VAL A 7 -6.79 20.90 21.70
N GLU A 8 -6.55 21.65 22.79
CA GLU A 8 -5.54 22.72 22.82
C GLU A 8 -4.15 22.21 22.45
N LEU A 9 -3.74 21.06 22.97
CA LEU A 9 -2.44 20.46 22.62
C LEU A 9 -2.38 20.01 21.17
N ALA A 10 -3.46 19.44 20.63
CA ALA A 10 -3.54 19.02 19.25
C ALA A 10 -3.44 20.21 18.29
N GLU A 11 -4.17 21.28 18.57
CA GLU A 11 -4.13 22.53 17.79
C GLU A 11 -2.73 23.16 17.79
N ALA A 12 -2.06 23.15 18.94
CA ALA A 12 -0.74 23.76 19.08
C ALA A 12 0.40 22.91 18.47
N HIS A 13 0.29 21.60 18.47
CA HIS A 13 1.45 20.71 18.25
C HIS A 13 1.24 19.58 17.27
N LEU A 14 0.00 19.16 16.94
CA LEU A 14 -0.28 18.01 16.09
C LEU A 14 -0.59 18.45 14.67
N TRP A 15 0.21 18.00 13.71
CA TRP A 15 -0.10 18.13 12.30
C TRP A 15 -0.68 16.81 11.77
N GLY A 16 -1.95 16.80 11.41
CA GLY A 16 -2.65 15.63 10.87
C GLY A 16 -2.14 15.24 9.49
N HIS A 17 -2.16 13.92 9.22
CA HIS A 17 -1.79 13.40 7.90
C HIS A 17 -2.85 13.75 6.84
N PHE A 18 -2.45 14.03 5.60
CA PHE A 18 -3.32 14.34 4.47
C PHE A 18 -4.28 15.51 4.69
N THR A 19 -3.92 16.44 5.55
CA THR A 19 -4.77 17.60 5.86
C THR A 19 -3.95 18.89 5.90
N ALA A 20 -4.61 20.00 5.56
CA ALA A 20 -4.04 21.32 5.77
C ALA A 20 -4.08 21.66 7.28
N ILE A 21 -3.04 22.32 7.77
CA ILE A 21 -2.87 22.61 9.21
C ILE A 21 -4.05 23.40 9.81
N ASN A 22 -4.67 24.26 9.00
CA ASN A 22 -5.81 25.10 9.41
C ASN A 22 -7.17 24.39 9.36
N ASN A 23 -7.25 23.16 8.84
CA ASN A 23 -8.48 22.37 8.78
C ASN A 23 -8.68 21.46 10.01
N ASN A 24 -7.73 21.45 10.94
CA ASN A 24 -7.79 20.58 12.13
C ASN A 24 -8.61 21.17 13.27
N VAL A 25 -9.09 22.43 13.15
CA VAL A 25 -9.51 23.23 14.31
C VAL A 25 -10.94 22.97 14.74
N ASP A 26 -11.86 22.70 13.79
CA ASP A 26 -13.26 22.49 14.12
C ASP A 26 -13.65 21.01 14.06
N GLY A 27 -13.56 20.31 15.19
CA GLY A 27 -14.16 19.00 15.36
C GLY A 27 -13.23 17.78 15.21
N MET A 28 -11.95 17.90 15.58
CA MET A 28 -11.09 16.73 15.69
C MET A 28 -11.67 15.77 16.74
N ARG A 29 -12.07 14.58 16.31
CA ARG A 29 -12.47 13.52 17.23
C ARG A 29 -11.22 12.88 17.84
N ILE A 30 -11.10 12.94 19.17
CA ILE A 30 -9.97 12.34 19.88
C ILE A 30 -10.40 10.95 20.36
N LEU A 31 -9.99 9.93 19.61
CA LEU A 31 -10.32 8.54 19.93
C LEU A 31 -9.39 8.05 21.05
N GLU A 32 -9.95 7.48 22.12
CA GLU A 32 -9.18 7.02 23.29
C GLU A 32 -9.24 5.51 23.50
N ARG A 33 -10.26 4.82 22.98
CA ARG A 33 -10.50 3.42 23.25
C ARG A 33 -11.13 2.71 22.04
N GLY A 34 -10.79 1.44 21.87
CA GLY A 34 -11.41 0.55 20.88
C GLY A 34 -11.68 -0.83 21.46
N ASP A 35 -12.78 -1.46 21.03
CA ASP A 35 -13.15 -2.83 21.35
C ASP A 35 -13.93 -3.47 20.20
N GLY A 36 -13.44 -4.59 19.68
CA GLY A 36 -14.01 -5.23 18.49
C GLY A 36 -14.05 -4.25 17.30
N CYS A 37 -15.23 -3.98 16.78
CA CYS A 37 -15.46 -3.05 15.67
C CYS A 37 -15.90 -1.65 16.14
N TYR A 38 -15.74 -1.30 17.39
CA TYR A 38 -16.18 -0.03 17.91
C TYR A 38 -15.04 0.78 18.51
N LEU A 39 -15.17 2.11 18.37
CA LEU A 39 -14.27 3.12 18.92
C LEU A 39 -15.06 4.05 19.84
N TRP A 40 -14.39 4.65 20.80
CA TRP A 40 -14.94 5.69 21.65
C TRP A 40 -13.99 6.88 21.67
N ASP A 41 -14.56 8.07 21.62
CA ASP A 41 -13.82 9.29 21.81
C ASP A 41 -13.73 9.70 23.31
N THR A 42 -12.97 10.75 23.57
CA THR A 42 -12.78 11.31 24.92
C THR A 42 -14.03 11.96 25.50
N GLU A 43 -15.09 12.16 24.73
CA GLU A 43 -16.41 12.63 25.17
C GLU A 43 -17.37 11.47 25.45
N GLY A 44 -16.94 10.21 25.22
CA GLY A 44 -17.72 9.00 25.44
C GLY A 44 -18.63 8.60 24.29
N ASN A 45 -18.57 9.27 23.15
CA ASN A 45 -19.33 8.90 21.96
C ASN A 45 -18.78 7.62 21.37
N ARG A 46 -19.68 6.71 20.94
CA ARG A 46 -19.33 5.44 20.31
C ARG A 46 -19.49 5.49 18.80
N TYR A 47 -18.50 5.01 18.08
CA TYR A 47 -18.47 4.93 16.63
C TYR A 47 -18.28 3.49 16.16
N PHE A 48 -18.93 3.11 15.07
CA PHE A 48 -18.62 1.87 14.36
C PHE A 48 -17.45 2.12 13.40
N ASP A 49 -16.37 1.36 13.56
CA ASP A 49 -15.17 1.45 12.70
C ASP A 49 -15.34 0.60 11.44
N GLY A 50 -16.10 1.09 10.47
CA GLY A 50 -16.29 0.45 9.18
C GLY A 50 -15.06 0.47 8.26
N LEU A 51 -14.01 1.18 8.66
CA LEU A 51 -12.77 1.32 7.89
C LEU A 51 -11.60 0.52 8.47
N ALA A 52 -11.83 -0.22 9.56
CA ALA A 52 -10.82 -1.02 10.25
C ALA A 52 -9.53 -0.24 10.55
N GLY A 53 -9.64 0.97 11.13
CA GLY A 53 -8.49 1.83 11.44
C GLY A 53 -7.67 2.20 10.21
N LEU A 54 -8.29 2.48 9.09
CA LEU A 54 -7.70 2.70 7.77
C LEU A 54 -6.97 1.43 7.27
N PHE A 55 -7.73 0.33 7.14
CA PHE A 55 -7.31 -0.96 6.57
C PHE A 55 -6.26 -1.74 7.39
N LEU A 56 -6.13 -1.46 8.69
CA LEU A 56 -5.12 -2.11 9.54
C LEU A 56 -5.70 -3.01 10.62
N SER A 57 -6.88 -2.67 11.19
CA SER A 57 -7.45 -3.35 12.34
C SER A 57 -8.43 -4.46 11.95
N GLN A 58 -8.08 -5.33 10.98
CA GLN A 58 -8.94 -6.41 10.50
C GLN A 58 -9.30 -7.43 11.58
N LEU A 59 -8.48 -7.56 12.62
CA LEU A 59 -8.75 -8.43 13.77
C LEU A 59 -9.60 -7.77 14.86
N GLY A 60 -9.97 -6.51 14.67
CA GLY A 60 -10.67 -5.70 15.66
C GLY A 60 -9.73 -5.05 16.68
N HIS A 61 -10.29 -4.09 17.40
CA HIS A 61 -9.60 -3.37 18.48
C HIS A 61 -9.63 -4.15 19.81
N GLY A 62 -8.82 -3.72 20.79
CA GLY A 62 -8.84 -4.28 22.14
C GLY A 62 -8.25 -5.70 22.28
N ARG A 63 -7.47 -6.17 21.33
CA ARG A 63 -6.85 -7.52 21.31
C ARG A 63 -5.70 -7.61 22.31
N THR A 64 -6.05 -7.88 23.56
CA THR A 64 -5.11 -7.91 24.69
C THR A 64 -4.04 -8.99 24.55
N GLU A 65 -4.33 -10.11 23.89
CA GLU A 65 -3.37 -11.17 23.63
C GLU A 65 -2.25 -10.74 22.67
N LEU A 66 -2.57 -9.88 21.69
CA LEU A 66 -1.56 -9.30 20.78
C LEU A 66 -0.70 -8.28 21.50
N ALA A 67 -1.32 -7.42 22.31
CA ALA A 67 -0.60 -6.45 23.14
C ALA A 67 0.33 -7.14 24.13
N LYS A 68 -0.12 -8.24 24.76
CA LYS A 68 0.71 -9.03 25.68
C LYS A 68 1.90 -9.66 24.95
N ALA A 69 1.69 -10.28 23.79
CA ALA A 69 2.76 -10.90 23.01
C ALA A 69 3.83 -9.88 22.60
N ALA A 70 3.41 -8.68 22.16
CA ALA A 70 4.32 -7.58 21.82
C ALA A 70 5.08 -7.07 23.04
N GLY A 71 4.41 -6.89 24.19
CA GLY A 71 5.02 -6.46 25.45
C GLY A 71 6.03 -7.46 26.00
N ASP A 72 5.70 -8.76 26.00
CA ASP A 72 6.58 -9.83 26.43
C ASP A 72 7.87 -9.87 25.57
N GLN A 73 7.72 -9.76 24.25
CA GLN A 73 8.88 -9.75 23.34
C GLN A 73 9.72 -8.47 23.52
N ALA A 74 9.08 -7.31 23.70
CA ALA A 74 9.79 -6.05 23.93
C ALA A 74 10.60 -6.07 25.23
N ALA A 75 10.12 -6.77 26.26
CA ALA A 75 10.83 -6.94 27.52
C ALA A 75 12.09 -7.84 27.37
N ILE A 76 12.11 -8.75 26.40
CA ILE A 76 13.26 -9.63 26.13
C ILE A 76 14.25 -8.92 25.19
N LEU A 77 13.76 -8.50 24.02
CA LEU A 77 14.52 -7.80 22.98
C LEU A 77 13.54 -7.06 22.08
N GLY A 78 13.41 -5.74 22.26
CA GLY A 78 12.51 -4.90 21.50
C GLY A 78 13.00 -4.58 20.10
N TYR A 79 14.31 -4.46 19.91
CA TYR A 79 14.91 -4.16 18.61
C TYR A 79 16.36 -4.63 18.52
N PHE A 80 16.73 -5.19 17.35
CA PHE A 80 18.10 -5.30 16.87
C PHE A 80 18.10 -5.37 15.34
N PRO A 81 19.06 -4.74 14.62
CA PRO A 81 19.07 -4.77 13.16
C PRO A 81 19.34 -6.19 12.61
N ILE A 82 18.63 -6.54 11.55
CA ILE A 82 18.74 -7.83 10.86
C ILE A 82 19.66 -7.77 9.62
N TRP A 83 20.79 -7.10 9.71
CA TRP A 83 21.78 -7.05 8.60
C TRP A 83 22.62 -8.33 8.54
N THR A 84 23.45 -8.53 9.58
CA THR A 84 24.28 -9.72 9.77
C THR A 84 23.86 -10.54 10.98
N TYR A 85 22.82 -10.08 11.67
CA TYR A 85 22.25 -10.74 12.85
C TYR A 85 20.88 -11.30 12.50
N GLY A 86 20.43 -12.30 13.24
CA GLY A 86 19.09 -12.85 13.14
C GLY A 86 18.29 -12.55 14.41
N HIS A 87 16.97 -12.51 14.27
CA HIS A 87 16.03 -12.41 15.38
C HIS A 87 15.05 -13.58 15.27
N PRO A 88 14.86 -14.42 16.31
CA PRO A 88 14.02 -15.62 16.23
C PRO A 88 12.62 -15.33 15.68
N THR A 89 11.90 -14.36 16.26
CA THR A 89 10.54 -14.02 15.83
C THR A 89 10.49 -13.52 14.38
N ALA A 90 11.47 -12.77 13.90
CA ALA A 90 11.54 -12.34 12.51
C ALA A 90 11.79 -13.52 11.55
N ILE A 91 12.65 -14.47 11.95
CA ILE A 91 12.94 -15.67 11.15
C ILE A 91 11.70 -16.56 11.06
N GLU A 92 11.03 -16.82 12.18
CA GLU A 92 9.79 -17.61 12.23
C GLU A 92 8.67 -16.97 11.41
N LEU A 93 8.49 -15.64 11.51
CA LEU A 93 7.52 -14.91 10.70
C LEU A 93 7.85 -14.98 9.21
N ALA A 94 9.12 -14.83 8.83
CA ALA A 94 9.53 -14.97 7.43
C ALA A 94 9.24 -16.38 6.87
N ALA A 95 9.50 -17.42 7.65
CA ALA A 95 9.15 -18.79 7.27
C ALA A 95 7.64 -18.97 7.11
N LYS A 96 6.85 -18.42 8.05
CA LYS A 96 5.38 -18.49 7.98
C LYS A 96 4.82 -17.75 6.78
N LEU A 97 5.34 -16.58 6.45
CA LEU A 97 4.95 -15.82 5.27
C LEU A 97 5.32 -16.55 3.97
N ALA A 98 6.46 -17.22 3.92
CA ALA A 98 6.87 -18.04 2.77
C ALA A 98 5.91 -19.22 2.53
N GLU A 99 5.41 -19.88 3.61
CA GLU A 99 4.39 -20.93 3.48
C GLU A 99 3.06 -20.42 2.90
N LEU A 100 2.70 -19.17 3.17
CA LEU A 100 1.43 -18.55 2.74
C LEU A 100 1.55 -17.87 1.37
N ALA A 101 2.76 -17.57 0.93
CA ALA A 101 2.98 -16.87 -0.33
C ALA A 101 2.71 -17.78 -1.55
N PRO A 102 2.20 -17.25 -2.66
CA PRO A 102 1.93 -18.03 -3.86
C PRO A 102 3.23 -18.43 -4.59
N GLY A 103 3.16 -19.55 -5.31
CA GLY A 103 4.26 -20.04 -6.16
C GLY A 103 5.53 -20.37 -5.38
N ASP A 104 6.65 -19.83 -5.82
CA ASP A 104 7.98 -20.06 -5.24
C ASP A 104 8.53 -18.87 -4.43
N ILE A 105 7.67 -17.92 -4.07
CA ILE A 105 8.03 -16.76 -3.25
C ILE A 105 8.37 -17.23 -1.83
N ASN A 106 9.66 -17.20 -1.48
CA ASN A 106 10.19 -17.76 -0.23
C ASN A 106 11.20 -16.86 0.48
N ARG A 107 11.28 -15.59 0.13
CA ARG A 107 12.13 -14.61 0.79
C ARG A 107 11.31 -13.39 1.21
N VAL A 108 11.51 -12.95 2.43
CA VAL A 108 10.80 -11.82 3.04
C VAL A 108 11.80 -10.74 3.41
N PHE A 109 11.51 -9.52 3.00
CA PHE A 109 12.25 -8.32 3.38
C PHE A 109 11.32 -7.42 4.19
N PHE A 110 11.60 -7.28 5.49
CA PHE A 110 10.78 -6.48 6.39
C PHE A 110 11.11 -5.00 6.29
N THR A 111 10.07 -4.17 6.31
CA THR A 111 10.15 -2.71 6.35
C THR A 111 9.23 -2.17 7.42
N THR A 112 9.33 -0.88 7.76
CA THR A 112 8.50 -0.25 8.77
C THR A 112 7.18 0.30 8.22
N GLY A 113 7.04 0.35 6.89
CA GLY A 113 5.82 0.85 6.25
C GLY A 113 5.67 0.41 4.79
N GLY A 114 4.45 0.49 4.27
CA GLY A 114 4.12 0.09 2.89
C GLY A 114 4.86 0.90 1.83
N SER A 115 5.04 2.20 2.03
CA SER A 115 5.81 3.05 1.12
C SER A 115 7.27 2.59 1.02
N GLU A 116 7.89 2.22 2.14
CA GLU A 116 9.26 1.67 2.16
C GLU A 116 9.34 0.31 1.48
N ALA A 117 8.30 -0.52 1.62
CA ALA A 117 8.22 -1.81 0.92
C ALA A 117 8.18 -1.62 -0.60
N VAL A 118 7.37 -0.69 -1.08
CA VAL A 118 7.27 -0.35 -2.51
C VAL A 118 8.57 0.23 -3.05
N GLU A 119 9.21 1.16 -2.32
CA GLU A 119 10.53 1.71 -2.66
C GLU A 119 11.59 0.60 -2.77
N SER A 120 11.60 -0.31 -1.79
CA SER A 120 12.53 -1.43 -1.74
C SER A 120 12.30 -2.40 -2.90
N ALA A 121 11.05 -2.70 -3.24
CA ALA A 121 10.69 -3.56 -4.36
C ALA A 121 11.12 -2.95 -5.71
N TRP A 122 10.90 -1.64 -5.92
CA TRP A 122 11.35 -0.96 -7.14
C TRP A 122 12.87 -0.94 -7.25
N LYS A 123 13.58 -0.64 -6.16
CA LYS A 123 15.04 -0.69 -6.12
C LYS A 123 15.56 -2.10 -6.39
N LEU A 124 14.92 -3.13 -5.82
CA LEU A 124 15.28 -4.52 -6.03
C LEU A 124 15.11 -4.93 -7.50
N ALA A 125 13.99 -4.55 -8.14
CA ALA A 125 13.77 -4.81 -9.56
C ALA A 125 14.87 -4.18 -10.43
N ARG A 126 15.22 -2.92 -10.18
CA ARG A 126 16.33 -2.24 -10.89
C ARG A 126 17.68 -2.93 -10.67
N GLN A 127 17.99 -3.33 -9.42
CA GLN A 127 19.23 -4.03 -9.09
C GLN A 127 19.30 -5.39 -9.77
N TYR A 128 18.20 -6.14 -9.75
CA TYR A 128 18.10 -7.44 -10.42
C TYR A 128 18.46 -7.34 -11.90
N PHE A 129 17.84 -6.41 -12.63
CA PHE A 129 18.10 -6.24 -14.04
C PHE A 129 19.51 -5.73 -14.36
N LYS A 130 20.08 -4.85 -13.54
CA LYS A 130 21.49 -4.46 -13.67
C LYS A 130 22.44 -5.67 -13.55
N LEU A 131 22.19 -6.55 -12.57
CA LEU A 131 22.98 -7.77 -12.40
C LEU A 131 22.79 -8.78 -13.55
N LYS A 132 21.63 -8.72 -14.24
CA LYS A 132 21.37 -9.50 -15.46
C LYS A 132 21.94 -8.88 -16.73
N GLY A 133 22.66 -7.76 -16.66
CA GLY A 133 23.20 -7.07 -17.81
C GLY A 133 22.15 -6.26 -18.61
N GLN A 134 21.02 -5.90 -17.98
CA GLN A 134 19.92 -5.13 -18.57
C GLN A 134 19.69 -3.82 -17.79
N PRO A 135 20.67 -2.90 -17.72
CA PRO A 135 20.61 -1.72 -16.84
C PRO A 135 19.54 -0.71 -17.25
N GLU A 136 19.02 -0.76 -18.47
CA GLU A 136 17.99 0.13 -18.98
C GLU A 136 16.59 -0.18 -18.41
N ARG A 137 16.39 -1.38 -17.84
CA ARG A 137 15.15 -1.74 -17.17
C ARG A 137 15.01 -1.02 -15.84
N THR A 138 14.40 0.17 -15.87
CA THR A 138 14.25 1.05 -14.71
C THR A 138 12.83 1.52 -14.47
N LYS A 139 11.98 1.49 -15.51
CA LYS A 139 10.60 1.95 -15.46
C LYS A 139 9.68 0.91 -14.82
N VAL A 140 8.59 1.38 -14.25
CA VAL A 140 7.54 0.53 -13.67
C VAL A 140 6.17 0.97 -14.16
N ILE A 141 5.25 0.00 -14.25
CA ILE A 141 3.87 0.23 -14.64
C ILE A 141 2.97 0.07 -13.42
N SER A 142 1.99 0.95 -13.27
CA SER A 142 0.94 0.89 -12.27
C SER A 142 -0.38 1.41 -12.82
N ARG A 143 -1.49 1.16 -12.12
CA ARG A 143 -2.82 1.60 -12.57
C ARG A 143 -3.13 3.03 -12.15
N ASN A 144 -3.99 3.70 -12.91
CA ASN A 144 -4.71 4.88 -12.45
C ASN A 144 -5.51 4.52 -11.18
N LEU A 145 -5.79 5.49 -10.34
CA LEU A 145 -6.50 5.34 -9.05
C LEU A 145 -5.86 4.36 -8.07
N ALA A 146 -4.68 3.79 -8.37
CA ALA A 146 -3.94 2.92 -7.47
C ALA A 146 -3.28 3.71 -6.33
N TYR A 147 -3.13 3.08 -5.17
CA TYR A 147 -2.37 3.62 -4.05
C TYR A 147 -1.20 2.71 -3.69
N HIS A 148 0.00 3.24 -3.78
CA HIS A 148 1.24 2.51 -3.50
C HIS A 148 2.11 3.15 -2.41
N GLY A 149 1.63 4.25 -1.83
CA GLY A 149 2.32 4.97 -0.76
C GLY A 149 2.60 6.43 -1.10
N THR A 150 3.28 7.13 -0.19
CA THR A 150 3.46 8.59 -0.20
C THR A 150 4.91 9.06 -0.06
N THR A 151 5.90 8.16 -0.01
CA THR A 151 7.30 8.55 -0.24
C THR A 151 7.50 8.90 -1.72
N MET A 152 8.52 9.65 -2.09
CA MET A 152 8.66 10.21 -3.43
C MET A 152 8.56 9.16 -4.56
N GLY A 153 9.21 8.01 -4.43
CA GLY A 153 9.11 6.93 -5.42
C GLY A 153 7.76 6.20 -5.37
N ALA A 154 7.26 5.87 -4.18
CA ALA A 154 5.94 5.24 -4.02
C ALA A 154 4.81 6.17 -4.48
N LEU A 155 4.92 7.48 -4.25
CA LEU A 155 3.98 8.49 -4.74
C LEU A 155 4.01 8.60 -6.26
N SER A 156 5.18 8.44 -6.89
CA SER A 156 5.29 8.37 -8.36
C SER A 156 4.49 7.23 -8.96
N ILE A 157 4.48 6.07 -8.27
CA ILE A 157 3.73 4.88 -8.67
C ILE A 157 2.23 5.01 -8.33
N THR A 158 1.86 5.78 -7.31
CA THR A 158 0.47 6.06 -6.94
C THR A 158 -0.27 6.77 -8.08
N GLY A 159 -1.50 6.34 -8.37
CA GLY A 159 -2.35 6.84 -9.46
C GLY A 159 -3.43 7.82 -9.02
N LEU A 160 -3.44 8.23 -7.74
CA LEU A 160 -4.38 9.22 -7.19
C LEU A 160 -3.81 10.63 -7.37
N GLU A 161 -4.26 11.33 -8.42
CA GLU A 161 -3.74 12.67 -8.76
C GLU A 161 -3.91 13.69 -7.62
N SER A 162 -5.03 13.63 -6.89
CA SER A 162 -5.37 14.57 -5.83
C SER A 162 -4.36 14.65 -4.68
N ILE A 163 -3.56 13.59 -4.47
CA ILE A 163 -2.58 13.52 -3.38
C ILE A 163 -1.13 13.69 -3.83
N LYS A 164 -0.87 13.84 -5.14
CA LYS A 164 0.50 13.89 -5.66
C LYS A 164 0.87 15.16 -6.42
N THR A 165 -0.07 15.82 -7.10
CA THR A 165 0.23 16.96 -7.98
C THR A 165 0.97 18.10 -7.29
N MET A 166 0.69 18.32 -6.00
CA MET A 166 1.37 19.36 -5.21
C MET A 166 2.85 19.06 -4.91
N PHE A 167 3.30 17.81 -5.15
CA PHE A 167 4.67 17.37 -4.87
C PHE A 167 5.50 17.14 -6.13
N GLU A 168 4.94 17.44 -7.30
CA GLU A 168 5.66 17.28 -8.57
C GLU A 168 6.81 18.29 -8.73
N PRO A 169 7.92 17.93 -9.40
CA PRO A 169 8.14 16.68 -10.13
C PRO A 169 8.52 15.51 -9.21
N LEU A 170 7.94 14.34 -9.51
CA LEU A 170 8.21 13.10 -8.79
C LEU A 170 9.35 12.29 -9.44
N VAL A 171 9.61 11.08 -8.93
CA VAL A 171 10.63 10.18 -9.48
C VAL A 171 10.22 9.71 -10.88
N PRO A 172 11.06 9.88 -11.91
CA PRO A 172 10.72 9.51 -13.28
C PRO A 172 10.69 7.99 -13.47
N GLY A 173 9.91 7.53 -14.47
CA GLY A 173 9.82 6.13 -14.88
C GLY A 173 8.61 5.37 -14.32
N ALA A 174 7.63 6.07 -13.75
CA ALA A 174 6.34 5.48 -13.38
C ALA A 174 5.32 5.71 -14.51
N ILE A 175 4.89 4.63 -15.16
CA ILE A 175 3.93 4.62 -16.26
C ILE A 175 2.55 4.24 -15.72
N LYS A 176 1.51 4.94 -16.17
CA LYS A 176 0.13 4.70 -15.77
C LYS A 176 -0.67 4.00 -16.87
N VAL A 177 -1.46 3.01 -16.44
CA VAL A 177 -2.41 2.29 -17.29
C VAL A 177 -3.81 2.36 -16.67
N PRO A 178 -4.89 2.07 -17.42
CA PRO A 178 -6.24 2.07 -16.87
C PRO A 178 -6.41 1.16 -15.64
N GLU A 179 -7.31 1.58 -14.77
CA GLU A 179 -7.78 0.81 -13.61
C GLU A 179 -8.78 -0.29 -14.02
N THR A 180 -9.19 -1.12 -13.04
CA THR A 180 -10.13 -2.24 -13.25
C THR A 180 -11.58 -1.90 -12.87
N ASN A 181 -11.97 -0.62 -12.93
CA ASN A 181 -13.35 -0.21 -12.63
C ASN A 181 -14.31 -0.58 -13.76
N HIS A 182 -14.80 -1.81 -13.75
CA HIS A 182 -15.74 -2.30 -14.77
C HIS A 182 -17.03 -1.47 -14.84
N TYR A 183 -17.56 -1.03 -13.72
CA TYR A 183 -18.82 -0.23 -13.65
C TYR A 183 -18.77 1.07 -14.47
N ARG A 184 -17.57 1.65 -14.63
CA ARG A 184 -17.35 2.89 -15.40
C ARG A 184 -16.25 2.76 -16.43
N CYS A 185 -15.98 1.55 -16.89
CA CYS A 185 -14.99 1.30 -17.92
C CYS A 185 -15.46 1.86 -19.26
N PRO A 186 -14.79 2.86 -19.85
CA PRO A 186 -15.23 3.45 -21.10
C PRO A 186 -15.13 2.47 -22.27
N MET A 187 -14.32 1.40 -22.14
CA MET A 187 -14.09 0.40 -23.15
C MET A 187 -15.09 -0.76 -23.11
N CYS A 188 -15.79 -0.95 -21.96
CA CYS A 188 -16.69 -2.08 -21.73
C CYS A 188 -18.16 -1.64 -21.52
N GLN A 189 -18.51 -0.40 -21.85
CA GLN A 189 -19.84 0.17 -21.52
C GLN A 189 -21.01 -0.65 -22.06
N ASP A 190 -20.85 -1.30 -23.21
CA ASP A 190 -21.89 -2.07 -23.89
C ASP A 190 -21.67 -3.59 -23.81
N GLU A 191 -20.65 -4.03 -23.06
CA GLU A 191 -20.31 -5.46 -22.96
C GLU A 191 -20.80 -6.05 -21.63
N PRO A 192 -21.49 -7.20 -21.63
CA PRO A 192 -21.95 -7.86 -20.41
C PRO A 192 -20.80 -8.40 -19.54
N HIS A 193 -19.59 -8.52 -20.11
CA HIS A 193 -18.38 -8.99 -19.43
C HIS A 193 -17.19 -8.13 -19.84
N CYS A 194 -16.27 -7.89 -18.91
CA CYS A 194 -15.02 -7.18 -19.20
C CYS A 194 -14.13 -8.02 -20.13
N SER A 195 -13.69 -7.43 -21.23
CA SER A 195 -12.79 -8.03 -22.23
C SER A 195 -11.30 -7.94 -21.88
N LEU A 196 -10.96 -7.70 -20.60
CA LEU A 196 -9.59 -7.58 -20.08
C LEU A 196 -8.77 -6.38 -20.65
N HIS A 197 -9.41 -5.35 -21.18
CA HIS A 197 -8.74 -4.15 -21.72
C HIS A 197 -7.71 -3.56 -20.77
N ALA A 198 -8.01 -3.53 -19.46
CA ALA A 198 -7.08 -3.00 -18.48
C ALA A 198 -5.81 -3.87 -18.32
N ALA A 199 -5.88 -5.17 -18.65
CA ALA A 199 -4.70 -6.02 -18.70
C ALA A 199 -3.93 -5.81 -20.00
N ASP A 200 -4.62 -5.76 -21.15
CA ASP A 200 -4.00 -5.55 -22.46
C ASP A 200 -3.33 -4.17 -22.55
N ALA A 201 -3.88 -3.15 -21.91
CA ALA A 201 -3.26 -1.83 -21.79
C ALA A 201 -1.87 -1.86 -21.13
N ILE A 202 -1.59 -2.86 -20.30
CA ILE A 202 -0.24 -3.08 -19.75
C ILE A 202 0.72 -3.50 -20.88
N GLU A 203 0.30 -4.42 -21.75
CA GLU A 203 1.11 -4.85 -22.89
C GLU A 203 1.35 -3.69 -23.88
N GLU A 204 0.30 -2.91 -24.16
CA GLU A 204 0.42 -1.72 -25.02
C GLU A 204 1.40 -0.71 -24.44
N ALA A 205 1.35 -0.45 -23.15
CA ALA A 205 2.29 0.45 -22.47
C ALA A 205 3.73 -0.08 -22.51
N ILE A 206 3.94 -1.40 -22.30
CA ILE A 206 5.26 -2.04 -22.43
C ILE A 206 5.83 -1.85 -23.83
N LEU A 207 5.02 -2.09 -24.85
CA LEU A 207 5.45 -1.96 -26.26
C LEU A 207 5.75 -0.50 -26.64
N ALA A 208 4.95 0.44 -26.15
CA ALA A 208 5.15 1.87 -26.39
C ALA A 208 6.41 2.43 -25.73
N GLU A 209 6.71 1.99 -24.50
CA GLU A 209 7.86 2.45 -23.71
C GLU A 209 9.18 1.74 -24.07
N GLY A 210 9.12 0.63 -24.78
CA GLY A 210 10.21 -0.29 -25.07
C GLY A 210 10.32 -1.39 -24.00
N PRO A 211 10.07 -2.66 -24.35
CA PRO A 211 10.09 -3.79 -23.40
C PRO A 211 11.39 -3.88 -22.58
N GLU A 212 12.51 -3.51 -23.18
CA GLU A 212 13.84 -3.48 -22.56
C GLU A 212 14.00 -2.40 -21.47
N THR A 213 13.05 -1.46 -21.34
CA THR A 213 13.11 -0.39 -20.34
C THR A 213 12.24 -0.67 -19.10
N ILE A 214 11.33 -1.65 -19.17
CA ILE A 214 10.40 -1.96 -18.08
C ILE A 214 11.01 -2.97 -17.10
N ALA A 215 11.02 -2.61 -15.82
CA ALA A 215 11.55 -3.43 -14.74
C ALA A 215 10.45 -4.23 -14.01
N ALA A 216 9.26 -3.65 -13.82
CA ALA A 216 8.21 -4.30 -13.04
C ALA A 216 6.82 -3.71 -13.33
N VAL A 217 5.79 -4.49 -12.98
CA VAL A 217 4.40 -4.06 -12.91
C VAL A 217 3.96 -4.14 -11.45
N PHE A 218 3.45 -3.02 -10.88
CA PHE A 218 2.96 -2.93 -9.51
C PHE A 218 1.44 -2.85 -9.50
N LEU A 219 0.79 -3.82 -8.88
CA LEU A 219 -0.67 -3.92 -8.84
C LEU A 219 -1.16 -4.26 -7.43
N GLU A 220 -2.26 -3.64 -7.02
CA GLU A 220 -3.06 -4.07 -5.88
C GLU A 220 -3.94 -5.24 -6.32
N PRO A 221 -4.09 -6.31 -5.53
CA PRO A 221 -5.05 -7.38 -5.84
C PRO A 221 -6.49 -6.87 -5.96
N VAL A 222 -6.89 -5.94 -5.09
CA VAL A 222 -8.09 -5.10 -5.17
C VAL A 222 -7.65 -3.66 -5.02
N GLN A 223 -8.05 -2.77 -5.93
CA GLN A 223 -7.73 -1.33 -5.82
C GLN A 223 -8.58 -0.70 -4.72
N ASN A 224 -8.03 -0.60 -3.53
CA ASN A 224 -8.78 -0.20 -2.35
C ASN A 224 -9.02 1.33 -2.28
N ALA A 225 -7.97 2.12 -2.16
CA ALA A 225 -8.07 3.58 -1.99
C ALA A 225 -8.75 4.30 -3.17
N GLY A 226 -8.65 3.75 -4.37
CA GLY A 226 -9.30 4.26 -5.58
C GLY A 226 -10.81 4.00 -5.66
N GLY A 227 -11.38 3.09 -4.83
CA GLY A 227 -12.80 2.80 -4.84
C GLY A 227 -13.18 1.33 -4.68
N CYS A 228 -12.31 0.49 -4.15
CA CYS A 228 -12.53 -0.95 -3.95
C CYS A 228 -12.85 -1.69 -5.26
N PHE A 229 -12.09 -1.46 -6.31
CA PHE A 229 -12.28 -2.09 -7.61
C PHE A 229 -11.70 -3.51 -7.62
N GLU A 230 -12.56 -4.50 -7.75
CA GLU A 230 -12.18 -5.88 -7.96
C GLU A 230 -11.80 -6.08 -9.45
N PRO A 231 -10.67 -6.74 -9.74
CA PRO A 231 -10.33 -7.05 -11.12
C PRO A 231 -11.24 -8.14 -11.69
N PRO A 232 -11.56 -8.09 -13.00
CA PRO A 232 -12.38 -9.11 -13.62
C PRO A 232 -11.68 -10.47 -13.64
N PRO A 233 -12.44 -11.59 -13.70
CA PRO A 233 -11.87 -12.93 -13.86
C PRO A 233 -10.89 -13.01 -15.02
N GLY A 234 -9.72 -13.62 -14.80
CA GLY A 234 -8.67 -13.75 -15.82
C GLY A 234 -7.68 -12.59 -15.90
N TYR A 235 -7.94 -11.47 -15.20
CA TYR A 235 -7.07 -10.30 -15.27
C TYR A 235 -5.62 -10.62 -14.86
N PHE A 236 -5.39 -11.21 -13.70
CA PHE A 236 -4.03 -11.50 -13.22
C PHE A 236 -3.34 -12.60 -14.03
N GLN A 237 -4.10 -13.55 -14.56
CA GLN A 237 -3.58 -14.56 -15.50
C GLN A 237 -3.03 -13.87 -16.76
N ARG A 238 -3.83 -12.97 -17.34
CA ARG A 238 -3.41 -12.21 -18.52
C ARG A 238 -2.19 -11.32 -18.23
N VAL A 239 -2.17 -10.63 -17.09
CA VAL A 239 -1.01 -9.83 -16.69
C VAL A 239 0.24 -10.71 -16.53
N ARG A 240 0.09 -11.92 -15.96
CA ARG A 240 1.24 -12.85 -15.81
C ARG A 240 1.78 -13.29 -17.18
N GLU A 241 0.91 -13.64 -18.12
CA GLU A 241 1.30 -13.96 -19.51
C GLU A 241 2.07 -12.80 -20.18
N ILE A 242 1.59 -11.57 -20.01
CA ILE A 242 2.24 -10.37 -20.53
C ILE A 242 3.63 -10.19 -19.91
N CYS A 243 3.76 -10.36 -18.60
CA CYS A 243 5.04 -10.22 -17.92
C CYS A 243 6.03 -11.35 -18.27
N ASP A 244 5.55 -12.55 -18.56
CA ASP A 244 6.40 -13.68 -18.97
C ASP A 244 6.93 -13.51 -20.39
N LYS A 245 6.13 -12.89 -21.28
CA LYS A 245 6.50 -12.56 -22.66
C LYS A 245 7.58 -11.47 -22.72
#